data_c1408ae5d8137928b8b7a78621491731
#
_entry.id   c1408ae5d8137928b8b7a78621491731
#
_cell.length_a   1.000
_cell.length_b   1.000
_cell.length_c   1.000
_cell.angle_alpha   90.00
_cell.angle_beta   90.00
_cell.angle_gamma   90.00
#
_symmetry.space_group_name_H-M   'P 1'
#
loop_
_entity.id
_entity.type
_entity.pdbx_description
1 polymer ?
#
loop_
_entity_poly.entity_id
_entity_poly.type
_entity_poly.pdbx_seq_one_letter_code
_entity_poly.pdbx_strand_id
1 'polypeptide(L)'
;NKEQIIKICDRSFIGCDQLILIENDNSADAYLKFFNSDGGESGACGNGTRCIANFISKETNNKTIILKTFSGLLKSEILGNKIVTTEIGKAKTEWSEIPLSEKLDTKNLNVKILDKNNKEHIGGTAVNVGNPHIIFFVNELTDFNIKKIGPEIENHFIFPEKM
;
A
#
# COMPACT_ATOMS: atom_id res chain seq x y z
N ASN A 1 -17.09 7.94 -11.33
CA ASN A 1 -17.79 7.42 -10.15
C ASN A 1 -17.33 5.99 -9.86
N LYS A 2 -17.78 5.39 -8.75
CA LYS A 2 -17.38 4.05 -8.27
C LYS A 2 -17.65 2.96 -9.33
N GLU A 3 -18.80 2.96 -9.95
CA GLU A 3 -19.19 1.97 -10.97
C GLU A 3 -18.28 2.01 -12.20
N GLN A 4 -17.88 3.20 -12.64
CA GLN A 4 -16.93 3.36 -13.74
C GLN A 4 -15.55 2.80 -13.38
N ILE A 5 -15.07 3.01 -12.15
CA ILE A 5 -13.79 2.47 -11.67
C ILE A 5 -13.84 0.95 -11.68
N ILE A 6 -14.87 0.34 -11.09
CA ILE A 6 -15.07 -1.12 -11.10
C ILE A 6 -15.06 -1.66 -12.51
N LYS A 7 -15.80 -1.03 -13.44
CA LYS A 7 -15.86 -1.44 -14.84
C LYS A 7 -14.48 -1.35 -15.53
N ILE A 8 -13.72 -0.28 -15.29
CA ILE A 8 -12.37 -0.13 -15.87
C ILE A 8 -11.43 -1.19 -15.33
N CYS A 9 -11.51 -1.48 -14.04
CA CYS A 9 -10.68 -2.49 -13.38
C CYS A 9 -11.06 -3.94 -13.71
N ASP A 10 -12.25 -4.17 -14.27
CA ASP A 10 -12.70 -5.50 -14.68
C ASP A 10 -11.77 -6.10 -15.75
N ARG A 11 -11.24 -7.30 -15.47
CA ARG A 11 -10.33 -8.04 -16.36
C ARG A 11 -10.96 -8.45 -17.69
N SER A 12 -12.29 -8.46 -17.79
CA SER A 12 -13.01 -8.68 -19.04
C SER A 12 -13.08 -7.42 -19.93
N PHE A 13 -12.68 -6.24 -19.42
CA PHE A 13 -12.67 -4.97 -20.13
C PHE A 13 -11.23 -4.44 -20.30
N ILE A 14 -10.77 -3.51 -19.45
CA ILE A 14 -9.38 -3.03 -19.46
C ILE A 14 -8.53 -3.87 -18.50
N GLY A 15 -8.98 -4.00 -17.26
CA GLY A 15 -8.41 -4.86 -16.24
C GLY A 15 -7.16 -4.28 -15.56
N CYS A 16 -7.26 -3.96 -14.28
CA CYS A 16 -6.13 -3.54 -13.45
C CYS A 16 -6.43 -3.82 -11.97
N ASP A 17 -5.38 -3.90 -11.16
CA ASP A 17 -5.51 -4.03 -9.71
C ASP A 17 -5.86 -2.69 -9.07
N GLN A 18 -5.31 -1.61 -9.62
CA GLN A 18 -5.58 -0.24 -9.19
C GLN A 18 -5.66 0.71 -10.39
N LEU A 19 -6.59 1.66 -10.33
CA LEU A 19 -6.71 2.80 -11.24
C LEU A 19 -6.09 4.03 -10.58
N ILE A 20 -5.28 4.78 -11.32
CA ILE A 20 -4.68 6.03 -10.87
C ILE A 20 -5.22 7.17 -11.72
N LEU A 21 -5.82 8.15 -11.07
CA LEU A 21 -6.17 9.42 -11.72
C LEU A 21 -5.04 10.42 -11.49
N ILE A 22 -4.63 11.09 -12.56
CA ILE A 22 -3.63 12.15 -12.55
C ILE A 22 -4.37 13.46 -12.77
N GLU A 23 -4.28 14.37 -11.81
CA GLU A 23 -4.92 15.68 -11.87
C GLU A 23 -3.85 16.78 -11.78
N ASN A 24 -4.16 17.97 -12.29
CA ASN A 24 -3.28 19.13 -12.14
C ASN A 24 -3.24 19.57 -10.68
N ASP A 25 -2.06 20.01 -10.20
CA ASP A 25 -1.88 20.63 -8.88
C ASP A 25 -0.97 21.86 -9.02
N ASN A 26 -1.25 22.91 -8.22
CA ASN A 26 -0.47 24.14 -8.27
C ASN A 26 0.82 24.09 -7.43
N SER A 27 0.98 23.07 -6.60
CA SER A 27 2.09 22.91 -5.65
C SER A 27 2.97 21.68 -5.90
N ALA A 28 2.60 20.85 -6.88
CA ALA A 28 3.29 19.63 -7.27
C ALA A 28 3.19 19.42 -8.79
N ASP A 29 3.99 18.51 -9.34
CA ASP A 29 3.93 18.17 -10.76
C ASP A 29 2.59 17.48 -11.12
N ALA A 30 1.95 16.79 -10.19
CA ALA A 30 0.60 16.26 -10.32
C ALA A 30 -0.01 15.90 -8.95
N TYR A 31 -1.36 15.83 -8.91
CA TYR A 31 -2.11 15.22 -7.82
C TYR A 31 -2.57 13.83 -8.23
N LEU A 32 -2.35 12.82 -7.37
CA LEU A 32 -2.71 11.44 -7.64
C LEU A 32 -3.83 10.96 -6.72
N LYS A 33 -4.83 10.31 -7.32
CA LYS A 33 -5.85 9.52 -6.62
C LYS A 33 -5.73 8.07 -7.03
N PHE A 34 -5.68 7.19 -6.04
CA PHE A 34 -5.59 5.74 -6.25
C PHE A 34 -6.93 5.09 -5.92
N PHE A 35 -7.38 4.19 -6.77
CA PHE A 35 -8.61 3.44 -6.57
C PHE A 35 -8.35 1.95 -6.74
N ASN A 36 -8.83 1.16 -5.80
CA ASN A 36 -8.81 -0.29 -5.88
C ASN A 36 -9.87 -0.79 -6.89
N SER A 37 -9.75 -2.04 -7.30
CA SER A 37 -10.67 -2.66 -8.26
C SER A 37 -12.13 -2.76 -7.76
N ASP A 38 -12.37 -2.64 -6.46
CA ASP A 38 -13.70 -2.57 -5.86
C ASP A 38 -14.31 -1.14 -5.89
N GLY A 39 -13.55 -0.18 -6.45
CA GLY A 39 -13.93 1.23 -6.54
C GLY A 39 -13.70 2.03 -5.27
N GLY A 40 -13.08 1.45 -4.24
CA GLY A 40 -12.65 2.14 -3.03
C GLY A 40 -11.38 2.97 -3.28
N GLU A 41 -11.30 4.16 -2.67
CA GLU A 41 -10.09 4.98 -2.73
C GLU A 41 -9.02 4.41 -1.80
N SER A 42 -7.77 4.35 -2.28
CA SER A 42 -6.60 3.95 -1.50
C SER A 42 -5.73 5.16 -1.20
N GLY A 43 -5.23 5.27 0.04
CA GLY A 43 -4.39 6.39 0.47
C GLY A 43 -2.99 6.42 -0.15
N ALA A 44 -2.47 5.28 -0.60
CA ALA A 44 -1.11 5.17 -1.13
C ALA A 44 -0.94 3.98 -2.07
N CYS A 45 -0.07 4.14 -3.06
CA CYS A 45 0.43 3.07 -3.93
C CYS A 45 1.86 3.37 -4.37
N GLY A 46 2.85 2.85 -3.65
CA GLY A 46 4.26 3.09 -3.94
C GLY A 46 4.68 2.64 -5.34
N ASN A 47 4.15 1.53 -5.83
CA ASN A 47 4.41 1.04 -7.19
C ASN A 47 3.82 1.98 -8.24
N GLY A 48 2.56 2.37 -8.08
CA GLY A 48 1.88 3.31 -8.97
C GLY A 48 2.58 4.68 -8.98
N THR A 49 2.95 5.20 -7.82
CA THR A 49 3.69 6.47 -7.71
C THR A 49 4.96 6.45 -8.53
N ARG A 50 5.78 5.38 -8.45
CA ARG A 50 7.01 5.26 -9.27
C ARG A 50 6.72 5.20 -10.77
N CYS A 51 5.64 4.51 -11.17
CA CYS A 51 5.23 4.46 -12.57
C CYS A 51 4.86 5.84 -13.09
N ILE A 52 4.05 6.60 -12.34
CA ILE A 52 3.62 7.96 -12.73
C ILE A 52 4.80 8.93 -12.72
N ALA A 53 5.69 8.86 -11.73
CA ALA A 53 6.91 9.68 -11.72
C ALA A 53 7.76 9.46 -12.97
N ASN A 54 7.97 8.20 -13.38
CA ASN A 54 8.69 7.88 -14.61
C ASN A 54 7.94 8.35 -15.87
N PHE A 55 6.62 8.29 -15.88
CA PHE A 55 5.79 8.78 -16.98
C PHE A 55 5.95 10.29 -17.15
N ILE A 56 5.73 11.08 -16.09
CA ILE A 56 5.85 12.55 -16.12
C ILE A 56 7.29 12.96 -16.44
N SER A 57 8.29 12.27 -15.89
CA SER A 57 9.71 12.54 -16.19
C SER A 57 10.02 12.41 -17.70
N LYS A 58 9.42 11.46 -18.41
CA LYS A 58 9.61 11.31 -19.85
C LYS A 58 8.98 12.44 -20.67
N GLU A 59 7.89 13.02 -20.17
CA GLU A 59 7.22 14.13 -20.85
C GLU A 59 7.91 15.46 -20.57
N THR A 60 8.43 15.65 -19.34
CA THR A 60 9.02 16.94 -18.90
C THR A 60 10.54 16.99 -18.97
N ASN A 61 11.22 15.85 -19.12
CA ASN A 61 12.66 15.65 -18.93
C ASN A 61 13.19 15.99 -17.52
N ASN A 62 12.31 16.18 -16.55
CA ASN A 62 12.69 16.38 -15.17
C ASN A 62 13.10 15.05 -14.51
N LYS A 63 14.20 15.04 -13.78
CA LYS A 63 14.66 13.86 -13.02
C LYS A 63 14.11 13.79 -11.61
N THR A 64 13.58 14.88 -11.09
CA THR A 64 12.92 14.95 -9.79
C THR A 64 11.46 15.31 -10.04
N ILE A 65 10.54 14.50 -9.55
CA ILE A 65 9.09 14.66 -9.69
C ILE A 65 8.47 14.73 -8.31
N ILE A 66 7.68 15.74 -8.08
CA ILE A 66 6.91 15.93 -6.85
C ILE A 66 5.46 15.55 -7.14
N LEU A 67 4.98 14.53 -6.45
CA LEU A 67 3.60 14.07 -6.57
C LEU A 67 2.86 14.32 -5.28
N LYS A 68 1.64 14.80 -5.39
CA LYS A 68 0.76 15.02 -4.24
C LYS A 68 -0.29 13.93 -4.18
N THR A 69 -0.56 13.45 -2.99
CA THR A 69 -1.61 12.45 -2.70
C THR A 69 -2.43 12.93 -1.52
N PHE A 70 -3.50 12.22 -1.20
CA PHE A 70 -4.24 12.45 0.03
C PHE A 70 -3.33 12.36 1.28
N SER A 71 -2.34 11.47 1.26
CA SER A 71 -1.40 11.27 2.38
C SER A 71 -0.25 12.29 2.43
N GLY A 72 -0.14 13.20 1.46
CA GLY A 72 0.88 14.24 1.42
C GLY A 72 1.72 14.26 0.13
N LEU A 73 2.85 14.96 0.20
CA LEU A 73 3.79 15.10 -0.91
C LEU A 73 4.76 13.91 -0.94
N LEU A 74 4.98 13.38 -2.13
CA LEU A 74 5.90 12.28 -2.42
C LEU A 74 6.95 12.79 -3.41
N LYS A 75 8.22 12.77 -3.03
CA LYS A 75 9.32 13.10 -3.91
C LYS A 75 9.85 11.84 -4.57
N SER A 76 9.93 11.85 -5.89
CA SER A 76 10.48 10.75 -6.69
C SER A 76 11.71 11.22 -7.47
N GLU A 77 12.74 10.37 -7.55
CA GLU A 77 13.96 10.61 -8.32
C GLU A 77 14.16 9.51 -9.35
N ILE A 78 14.41 9.90 -10.58
CA ILE A 78 14.70 9.01 -11.70
C ILE A 78 16.20 8.83 -11.81
N LEU A 79 16.71 7.66 -11.39
CA LEU A 79 18.13 7.36 -11.30
C LEU A 79 18.73 6.82 -12.61
N GLY A 80 17.95 6.74 -13.69
CA GLY A 80 18.34 6.09 -14.93
C GLY A 80 18.05 4.58 -14.94
N ASN A 81 18.25 3.93 -16.09
CA ASN A 81 18.00 2.47 -16.27
C ASN A 81 16.63 1.98 -15.75
N LYS A 82 15.60 2.82 -15.87
CA LYS A 82 14.23 2.56 -15.37
C LYS A 82 14.12 2.41 -13.84
N ILE A 83 15.11 2.87 -13.09
CA ILE A 83 15.08 2.88 -11.63
C ILE A 83 14.47 4.20 -11.16
N VAL A 84 13.46 4.10 -10.32
CA VAL A 84 12.81 5.25 -9.68
C VAL A 84 12.79 5.03 -8.17
N THR A 85 13.31 6.00 -7.44
CA THR A 85 13.24 6.06 -5.98
C THR A 85 12.13 7.02 -5.58
N THR A 86 11.29 6.64 -4.64
CA THR A 86 10.23 7.51 -4.10
C THR A 86 10.31 7.54 -2.58
N GLU A 87 10.33 8.73 -2.01
CA GLU A 87 10.19 8.95 -0.58
C GLU A 87 8.72 8.80 -0.19
N ILE A 88 8.39 7.74 0.57
CA ILE A 88 7.01 7.46 1.00
C ILE A 88 6.72 7.95 2.42
N GLY A 89 7.60 8.79 2.97
CA GLY A 89 7.49 9.31 4.33
C GLY A 89 8.14 8.41 5.38
N LYS A 90 8.02 8.84 6.64
CA LYS A 90 8.56 8.10 7.79
C LYS A 90 7.60 6.99 8.20
N ALA A 91 8.12 5.78 8.36
CA ALA A 91 7.36 4.68 8.93
C ALA A 91 6.91 5.01 10.36
N LYS A 92 5.63 4.79 10.64
CA LYS A 92 5.01 4.98 11.95
C LYS A 92 4.94 3.64 12.65
N THR A 93 5.36 3.62 13.90
CA THR A 93 5.47 2.38 14.70
C THR A 93 4.70 2.45 16.01
N GLU A 94 4.15 3.61 16.36
CA GLU A 94 3.31 3.75 17.54
C GLU A 94 1.92 3.14 17.28
N TRP A 95 1.37 2.43 18.26
CA TRP A 95 0.10 1.71 18.14
C TRP A 95 -1.06 2.61 17.67
N SER A 96 -1.12 3.85 18.14
CA SER A 96 -2.16 4.82 17.76
C SER A 96 -2.01 5.36 16.34
N GLU A 97 -0.81 5.33 15.78
CA GLU A 97 -0.54 5.73 14.40
C GLU A 97 -0.70 4.58 13.38
N ILE A 98 -0.82 3.34 13.89
CA ILE A 98 -1.10 2.12 13.11
C ILE A 98 -2.61 1.80 13.13
N PRO A 99 -3.44 2.61 13.70
CA PRO A 99 -4.76 2.52 14.30
C PRO A 99 -5.12 1.12 14.84
N LEU A 100 -4.33 0.63 15.80
CA LEU A 100 -4.68 -0.57 16.53
C LEU A 100 -5.83 -0.29 17.52
N SER A 101 -6.62 -1.32 17.84
CA SER A 101 -7.76 -1.21 18.74
C SER A 101 -7.40 -0.81 20.17
N GLU A 102 -6.17 -1.08 20.59
CA GLU A 102 -5.65 -0.78 21.93
C GLU A 102 -4.13 -0.63 21.92
N LYS A 103 -3.57 -0.18 23.04
CA LYS A 103 -2.11 -0.08 23.23
C LYS A 103 -1.47 -1.45 23.30
N LEU A 104 -0.80 -1.85 22.23
CA LEU A 104 -0.08 -3.11 22.09
C LEU A 104 1.40 -2.86 21.78
N ASP A 105 2.23 -3.87 22.01
CA ASP A 105 3.62 -3.89 21.51
C ASP A 105 3.59 -4.13 20.00
N THR A 106 3.78 -3.07 19.22
CA THR A 106 3.75 -3.12 17.77
C THR A 106 4.85 -3.95 17.13
N LYS A 107 5.92 -4.26 17.87
CA LYS A 107 7.00 -5.15 17.42
C LYS A 107 6.63 -6.62 17.54
N ASN A 108 5.71 -6.95 18.45
CA ASN A 108 5.22 -8.31 18.65
C ASN A 108 3.76 -8.31 19.12
N LEU A 109 2.83 -8.35 18.16
CA LEU A 109 1.40 -8.24 18.42
C LEU A 109 0.75 -9.52 18.99
N ASN A 110 1.48 -10.61 19.13
CA ASN A 110 0.93 -11.91 19.54
C ASN A 110 -0.22 -12.42 18.65
N VAL A 111 -0.27 -12.01 17.39
CA VAL A 111 -1.25 -12.53 16.42
C VAL A 111 -0.85 -13.95 16.03
N LYS A 112 -1.82 -14.84 16.03
CA LYS A 112 -1.64 -16.25 15.70
C LYS A 112 -1.97 -16.53 14.25
N ILE A 113 -1.08 -17.20 13.54
CA ILE A 113 -1.30 -17.76 12.20
C ILE A 113 -0.99 -19.25 12.20
N LEU A 114 -1.60 -20.00 11.30
CA LEU A 114 -1.36 -21.44 11.14
C LEU A 114 -0.65 -21.72 9.82
N ASP A 115 0.35 -22.58 9.84
CA ASP A 115 0.94 -23.12 8.62
C ASP A 115 0.08 -24.26 8.02
N LYS A 116 0.49 -24.81 6.89
CA LYS A 116 -0.21 -25.90 6.20
C LYS A 116 -0.29 -27.20 7.02
N ASN A 117 0.56 -27.35 8.01
CA ASN A 117 0.59 -28.49 8.93
C ASN A 117 -0.18 -28.23 10.23
N ASN A 118 -0.93 -27.11 10.28
CA ASN A 118 -1.64 -26.61 11.47
C ASN A 118 -0.72 -26.27 12.67
N LYS A 119 0.56 -26.05 12.44
CA LYS A 119 1.47 -25.55 13.46
C LYS A 119 1.23 -24.06 13.65
N GLU A 120 1.16 -23.65 14.90
CA GLU A 120 0.97 -22.25 15.30
C GLU A 120 2.27 -21.45 15.19
N HIS A 121 2.15 -20.26 14.62
CA HIS A 121 3.17 -19.22 14.63
C HIS A 121 2.55 -17.98 15.25
N ILE A 122 3.13 -17.50 16.33
CA ILE A 122 2.64 -16.34 17.07
C ILE A 122 3.63 -15.20 16.89
N GLY A 123 3.13 -14.01 16.59
CA GLY A 123 3.98 -12.84 16.37
C GLY A 123 3.26 -11.73 15.64
N GLY A 124 3.94 -11.13 14.69
CA GLY A 124 3.47 -10.02 13.88
C GLY A 124 4.03 -8.68 14.35
N THR A 125 4.72 -8.00 13.44
CA THR A 125 5.21 -6.62 13.62
C THR A 125 4.31 -5.69 12.84
N ALA A 126 3.72 -4.70 13.49
CA ALA A 126 2.87 -3.71 12.84
C ALA A 126 3.64 -2.44 12.50
N VAL A 127 3.34 -1.86 11.34
CA VAL A 127 3.90 -0.60 10.86
C VAL A 127 2.92 0.09 9.93
N ASN A 128 2.94 1.43 9.90
CA ASN A 128 2.17 2.22 8.94
C ASN A 128 3.14 3.06 8.09
N VAL A 129 3.08 2.89 6.78
CA VAL A 129 3.88 3.61 5.78
C VAL A 129 3.01 4.41 4.80
N GLY A 130 1.84 4.84 5.27
CA GLY A 130 0.77 5.47 4.49
C GLY A 130 -0.51 4.62 4.48
N ASN A 131 -0.36 3.33 4.72
CA ASN A 131 -1.40 2.38 5.08
C ASN A 131 -0.84 1.39 6.12
N PRO A 132 -1.68 0.80 6.98
CA PRO A 132 -1.24 -0.16 7.99
C PRO A 132 -0.78 -1.48 7.37
N HIS A 133 0.20 -2.11 8.01
CA HIS A 133 0.72 -3.43 7.63
C HIS A 133 1.02 -4.25 8.88
N ILE A 134 0.82 -5.56 8.79
CA ILE A 134 1.41 -6.53 9.72
C ILE A 134 2.37 -7.44 8.97
N ILE A 135 3.56 -7.64 9.52
CA ILE A 135 4.64 -8.41 8.93
C ILE A 135 4.95 -9.62 9.83
N PHE A 136 4.92 -10.81 9.25
CA PHE A 136 5.40 -12.04 9.88
C PHE A 136 6.71 -12.45 9.23
N PHE A 137 7.76 -12.57 10.02
CA PHE A 137 9.04 -13.11 9.56
C PHE A 137 9.00 -14.63 9.68
N VAL A 138 9.07 -15.33 8.58
CA VAL A 138 8.98 -16.79 8.49
C VAL A 138 10.17 -17.35 7.69
N ASN A 139 10.55 -18.59 7.96
CA ASN A 139 11.66 -19.23 7.23
C ASN A 139 11.27 -19.55 5.79
N GLU A 140 10.07 -20.13 5.58
CA GLU A 140 9.58 -20.54 4.29
C GLU A 140 8.14 -20.06 4.06
N LEU A 141 7.94 -19.21 3.05
CA LEU A 141 6.62 -18.68 2.68
C LEU A 141 5.67 -19.76 2.15
N THR A 142 6.24 -20.78 1.51
CA THR A 142 5.52 -21.93 0.94
C THR A 142 4.80 -22.77 1.98
N ASP A 143 5.18 -22.66 3.25
CA ASP A 143 4.52 -23.36 4.35
C ASP A 143 3.15 -22.77 4.70
N PHE A 144 2.83 -21.59 4.20
CA PHE A 144 1.61 -20.87 4.54
C PHE A 144 0.61 -20.82 3.38
N ASN A 145 -0.69 -20.91 3.71
CA ASN A 145 -1.76 -20.64 2.77
C ASN A 145 -2.17 -19.17 2.86
N ILE A 146 -1.45 -18.31 2.15
CA ILE A 146 -1.64 -16.85 2.22
C ILE A 146 -3.07 -16.43 1.84
N LYS A 147 -3.70 -17.13 0.87
CA LYS A 147 -5.09 -16.83 0.46
C LYS A 147 -6.11 -17.08 1.57
N LYS A 148 -5.79 -17.97 2.52
CA LYS A 148 -6.64 -18.24 3.69
C LYS A 148 -6.29 -17.27 4.83
N ILE A 149 -5.01 -17.17 5.17
CA ILE A 149 -4.52 -16.40 6.33
C ILE A 149 -4.71 -14.89 6.12
N GLY A 150 -4.48 -14.37 4.92
CA GLY A 150 -4.57 -12.94 4.64
C GLY A 150 -5.91 -12.32 5.06
N PRO A 151 -7.07 -12.83 4.57
CA PRO A 151 -8.37 -12.32 5.01
C PRO A 151 -8.66 -12.49 6.50
N GLU A 152 -8.15 -13.55 7.15
CA GLU A 152 -8.30 -13.76 8.59
C GLU A 152 -7.57 -12.68 9.39
N ILE A 153 -6.35 -12.29 8.95
CA ILE A 153 -5.55 -11.25 9.59
C ILE A 153 -6.13 -9.86 9.28
N GLU A 154 -6.48 -9.58 8.02
CA GLU A 154 -7.07 -8.31 7.59
C GLU A 154 -8.29 -7.93 8.42
N ASN A 155 -9.10 -8.92 8.80
CA ASN A 155 -10.31 -8.73 9.59
C ASN A 155 -10.12 -9.05 11.07
N HIS A 156 -8.88 -9.15 11.55
CA HIS A 156 -8.61 -9.42 12.96
C HIS A 156 -9.03 -8.24 13.84
N PHE A 157 -9.63 -8.50 15.00
CA PHE A 157 -10.23 -7.47 15.87
C PHE A 157 -9.27 -6.37 16.32
N ILE A 158 -7.96 -6.63 16.34
CA ILE A 158 -6.97 -5.61 16.71
C ILE A 158 -6.76 -4.55 15.61
N PHE A 159 -7.30 -4.77 14.39
CA PHE A 159 -7.21 -3.86 13.26
C PHE A 159 -8.61 -3.33 12.88
N PRO A 160 -9.18 -2.37 13.63
CA PRO A 160 -10.55 -1.90 13.42
C PRO A 160 -10.75 -1.23 12.05
N GLU A 161 -9.71 -0.67 11.46
CA GLU A 161 -9.73 -0.04 10.12
C GLU A 161 -9.25 -0.99 9.01
N LYS A 162 -9.02 -2.27 9.35
CA LYS A 162 -8.39 -3.31 8.52
C LYS A 162 -6.91 -3.00 8.19
N MET A 163 -6.22 -4.02 7.67
CA MET A 163 -4.80 -3.92 7.30
C MET A 163 -4.63 -4.07 5.78
#